data_c54fbd06b352b3700407803a40486ee1
#
_entry.id   c54fbd06b352b3700407803a40486ee1
#
_cell.length_a   1.000
_cell.length_b   1.000
_cell.length_c   1.000
_cell.angle_alpha   90.00
_cell.angle_beta   90.00
_cell.angle_gamma   90.00
#
_symmetry.space_group_name_H-M   'P 1'
#
loop_
_entity.id
_entity.type
_entity.pdbx_description
1 polymer ?
#
loop_
_entity_poly.entity_id
_entity_poly.type
_entity_poly.pdbx_seq_one_letter_code
_entity_poly.pdbx_strand_id
1 'polypeptide(L)'
;SKELTDFEVHEFSFSDKVRKGFSRNNSGLATNYSALFQDMNSRFANQNIAGLVLATDGLYNSGSNPLYNNRINFPIYPIAQGDTLIKRDVSIAKVLKNDIAFLGNTFPLEITLSAQQCKGEYIQVEIWNKGKKIYTENRIINSDDEYQKVKINLLAKDVGLQNYKIEVSPFQNEKNSRNNSYTAYVEVIDSRYKILVLNEKNHPDLVAYKSAVEK
;
A
#
# COMPACT_ATOMS: atom_id res chain seq x y z
N SER A 1 -6.81 -0.68 -43.31
CA SER A 1 -8.19 -1.18 -43.15
C SER A 1 -9.14 -0.24 -43.85
N LYS A 2 -10.08 -0.79 -44.60
CA LYS A 2 -11.04 -0.06 -45.44
C LYS A 2 -12.06 0.82 -44.67
N GLU A 3 -12.11 0.76 -43.37
CA GLU A 3 -13.18 1.35 -42.53
C GLU A 3 -12.83 2.74 -41.93
N LEU A 4 -11.60 3.23 -42.14
CA LEU A 4 -11.17 4.54 -41.60
C LEU A 4 -10.86 5.57 -42.70
N THR A 5 -11.37 5.38 -43.93
CA THR A 5 -11.11 6.29 -45.05
C THR A 5 -11.71 7.70 -44.86
N ASP A 6 -12.69 7.83 -43.99
CA ASP A 6 -13.37 9.10 -43.71
C ASP A 6 -12.74 9.88 -42.54
N PHE A 7 -11.68 9.36 -41.95
CA PHE A 7 -10.99 9.96 -40.82
C PHE A 7 -9.52 10.23 -41.12
N GLU A 8 -9.05 11.40 -40.70
CA GLU A 8 -7.62 11.66 -40.62
C GLU A 8 -7.06 11.11 -39.31
N VAL A 9 -6.14 10.16 -39.41
CA VAL A 9 -5.57 9.45 -38.25
C VAL A 9 -4.22 10.02 -37.88
N HIS A 10 -4.07 10.52 -36.64
CA HIS A 10 -2.83 11.01 -36.09
C HIS A 10 -2.31 10.03 -35.04
N GLU A 11 -1.07 9.61 -35.19
CA GLU A 11 -0.42 8.66 -34.27
C GLU A 11 0.51 9.40 -33.30
N PHE A 12 0.42 9.03 -32.02
CA PHE A 12 1.26 9.54 -30.94
C PHE A 12 1.75 8.42 -30.03
N SER A 13 2.91 8.60 -29.46
CA SER A 13 3.38 7.82 -28.30
C SER A 13 3.51 8.74 -27.10
N PHE A 14 3.25 8.24 -25.91
CA PHE A 14 3.35 9.01 -24.68
C PHE A 14 4.04 8.27 -23.56
N SER A 15 4.67 9.02 -22.68
CA SER A 15 5.27 8.58 -21.44
C SER A 15 5.14 9.72 -20.42
N ASP A 16 6.23 10.37 -20.01
CA ASP A 16 6.26 11.65 -19.32
C ASP A 16 5.85 12.82 -20.26
N LYS A 17 6.03 12.63 -21.58
CA LYS A 17 5.73 13.59 -22.66
C LYS A 17 5.09 12.87 -23.84
N VAL A 18 4.37 13.65 -24.67
CA VAL A 18 3.76 13.16 -25.91
C VAL A 18 4.69 13.43 -27.08
N ARG A 19 4.86 12.44 -27.94
CA ARG A 19 5.67 12.51 -29.17
C ARG A 19 4.83 12.08 -30.37
N LYS A 20 4.98 12.76 -31.50
CA LYS A 20 4.32 12.39 -32.75
C LYS A 20 4.94 11.09 -33.29
N GLY A 21 4.07 10.20 -33.76
CA GLY A 21 4.43 8.91 -34.33
C GLY A 21 4.47 7.78 -33.32
N PHE A 22 4.45 6.56 -33.86
CA PHE A 22 4.49 5.32 -33.06
C PHE A 22 5.94 4.98 -32.71
N SER A 23 6.22 4.85 -31.41
CA SER A 23 7.53 4.38 -30.94
C SER A 23 7.37 3.01 -30.28
N ARG A 24 8.16 2.03 -30.72
CA ARG A 24 8.27 0.73 -30.07
C ARG A 24 9.25 0.71 -28.90
N ASN A 25 9.92 1.84 -28.64
CA ASN A 25 10.86 1.94 -27.52
C ASN A 25 10.09 2.26 -26.23
N ASN A 26 10.01 1.27 -25.35
CA ASN A 26 9.48 1.42 -23.98
C ASN A 26 10.53 2.03 -23.03
N SER A 27 11.23 3.07 -23.47
CA SER A 27 12.27 3.75 -22.67
C SER A 27 11.73 4.83 -21.74
N GLY A 28 10.40 5.05 -21.70
CA GLY A 28 9.76 6.01 -20.79
C GLY A 28 9.84 5.54 -19.35
N LEU A 29 10.35 6.39 -18.45
CA LEU A 29 10.46 6.11 -17.01
C LEU A 29 9.18 6.46 -16.24
N ALA A 30 8.26 7.19 -16.86
CA ALA A 30 7.03 7.64 -16.24
C ALA A 30 5.87 7.64 -17.23
N THR A 31 4.67 7.32 -16.74
CA THR A 31 3.41 7.44 -17.47
C THR A 31 2.58 8.57 -16.87
N ASN A 32 2.30 9.60 -17.67
CA ASN A 32 1.60 10.82 -17.25
C ASN A 32 0.41 11.13 -18.15
N TYR A 33 -0.79 10.71 -17.70
CA TYR A 33 -2.03 11.00 -18.45
C TYR A 33 -2.40 12.49 -18.46
N SER A 34 -2.05 13.23 -17.40
CA SER A 34 -2.32 14.67 -17.36
C SER A 34 -1.59 15.42 -18.48
N ALA A 35 -0.32 15.06 -18.70
CA ALA A 35 0.46 15.61 -19.79
C ALA A 35 -0.10 15.20 -21.17
N LEU A 36 -0.55 13.94 -21.31
CA LEU A 36 -1.21 13.47 -22.54
C LEU A 36 -2.46 14.30 -22.84
N PHE A 37 -3.37 14.42 -21.88
CA PHE A 37 -4.63 15.13 -22.08
C PHE A 37 -4.45 16.63 -22.32
N GLN A 38 -3.52 17.24 -21.64
CA GLN A 38 -3.17 18.65 -21.87
C GLN A 38 -2.59 18.87 -23.27
N ASP A 39 -1.70 17.99 -23.73
CA ASP A 39 -1.10 18.08 -25.06
C ASP A 39 -2.16 17.87 -26.16
N MET A 40 -3.05 16.87 -26.01
CA MET A 40 -4.13 16.63 -26.95
C MET A 40 -5.08 17.82 -27.06
N ASN A 41 -5.51 18.39 -25.94
CA ASN A 41 -6.36 19.58 -25.92
C ASN A 41 -5.68 20.78 -26.61
N SER A 42 -4.38 20.94 -26.41
CA SER A 42 -3.62 22.07 -27.01
C SER A 42 -3.42 21.89 -28.50
N ARG A 43 -3.05 20.69 -28.96
CA ARG A 43 -2.78 20.38 -30.36
C ARG A 43 -4.02 20.44 -31.23
N PHE A 44 -5.14 20.00 -30.70
CA PHE A 44 -6.40 19.86 -31.42
C PHE A 44 -7.47 20.84 -30.93
N ALA A 45 -7.03 21.95 -30.36
CA ALA A 45 -7.90 23.07 -30.01
C ALA A 45 -8.70 23.53 -31.23
N ASN A 46 -10.01 23.65 -31.09
CA ASN A 46 -10.94 24.08 -32.15
C ASN A 46 -11.03 23.13 -33.38
N GLN A 47 -10.57 21.89 -33.26
CA GLN A 47 -10.74 20.87 -34.30
C GLN A 47 -11.85 19.90 -33.91
N ASN A 48 -12.53 19.36 -34.91
CA ASN A 48 -13.57 18.33 -34.71
C ASN A 48 -12.90 16.96 -34.56
N ILE A 49 -12.70 16.51 -33.32
CA ILE A 49 -12.06 15.24 -33.01
C ILE A 49 -13.14 14.17 -32.80
N ALA A 50 -13.11 13.13 -33.62
CA ALA A 50 -14.02 11.99 -33.51
C ALA A 50 -13.78 11.15 -32.25
N GLY A 51 -12.54 11.07 -31.79
CA GLY A 51 -12.18 10.37 -30.56
C GLY A 51 -10.68 10.12 -30.42
N LEU A 52 -10.27 9.75 -29.20
CA LEU A 52 -8.92 9.30 -28.87
C LEU A 52 -8.94 7.80 -28.59
N VAL A 53 -8.26 7.01 -29.41
CA VAL A 53 -7.99 5.61 -29.12
C VAL A 53 -6.71 5.53 -28.27
N LEU A 54 -6.83 5.06 -27.04
CA LEU A 54 -5.76 5.06 -26.05
C LEU A 54 -5.38 3.62 -25.67
N ALA A 55 -4.27 3.13 -26.22
CA ALA A 55 -3.70 1.84 -25.88
C ALA A 55 -2.79 1.97 -24.64
N THR A 56 -3.13 1.31 -23.54
CA THR A 56 -2.45 1.46 -22.25
C THR A 56 -2.72 0.28 -21.31
N ASP A 57 -1.82 0.08 -20.34
CA ASP A 57 -2.01 -0.84 -19.20
C ASP A 57 -2.79 -0.21 -18.03
N GLY A 58 -3.19 1.06 -18.15
CA GLY A 58 -3.93 1.78 -17.12
C GLY A 58 -3.09 2.28 -15.95
N LEU A 59 -1.81 1.94 -15.88
CA LEU A 59 -0.94 2.37 -14.78
C LEU A 59 -0.38 3.78 -15.05
N TYR A 60 -0.33 4.60 -14.02
CA TYR A 60 0.35 5.89 -14.05
C TYR A 60 1.17 6.09 -12.78
N ASN A 61 2.31 6.74 -12.91
CA ASN A 61 3.23 7.02 -11.81
C ASN A 61 3.66 8.49 -11.75
N SER A 62 3.08 9.33 -12.60
CA SER A 62 3.34 10.78 -12.64
C SER A 62 2.07 11.54 -13.04
N GLY A 63 1.94 12.78 -12.55
CA GLY A 63 0.77 13.62 -12.78
C GLY A 63 -0.38 13.37 -11.81
N SER A 64 -1.52 14.04 -12.05
CA SER A 64 -2.74 13.88 -11.26
C SER A 64 -3.57 12.69 -11.73
N ASN A 65 -4.47 12.23 -10.86
CA ASN A 65 -5.38 11.15 -11.21
C ASN A 65 -6.24 11.54 -12.43
N PRO A 66 -6.19 10.76 -13.52
CA PRO A 66 -6.88 11.08 -14.78
C PRO A 66 -8.39 11.16 -14.65
N LEU A 67 -9.00 10.49 -13.66
CA LEU A 67 -10.44 10.53 -13.41
C LEU A 67 -10.93 11.90 -12.93
N TYR A 68 -10.11 12.66 -12.23
CA TYR A 68 -10.51 13.94 -11.62
C TYR A 68 -10.05 15.17 -12.41
N ASN A 69 -9.16 15.01 -13.36
CA ASN A 69 -8.58 16.14 -14.11
C ASN A 69 -8.83 16.01 -15.61
N ASN A 70 -9.99 15.53 -15.98
CA ASN A 70 -10.34 15.29 -17.38
C ASN A 70 -11.04 16.53 -17.97
N ARG A 71 -10.29 17.34 -18.74
CA ARG A 71 -10.82 18.47 -19.52
C ARG A 71 -10.95 18.12 -21.01
N ILE A 72 -11.04 16.82 -21.35
CA ILE A 72 -11.16 16.37 -22.74
C ILE A 72 -12.61 16.50 -23.18
N ASN A 73 -12.84 17.14 -24.33
CA ASN A 73 -14.16 17.39 -24.91
C ASN A 73 -14.55 16.39 -26.02
N PHE A 74 -13.80 15.31 -26.15
CA PHE A 74 -14.05 14.26 -27.14
C PHE A 74 -13.98 12.86 -26.49
N PRO A 75 -14.63 11.84 -27.07
CA PRO A 75 -14.66 10.52 -26.47
C PRO A 75 -13.29 9.85 -26.46
N ILE A 76 -13.02 9.10 -25.39
CA ILE A 76 -11.81 8.26 -25.24
C ILE A 76 -12.21 6.80 -25.34
N TYR A 77 -11.54 6.06 -26.22
CA TYR A 77 -11.71 4.63 -26.41
C TYR A 77 -10.47 3.89 -25.89
N PRO A 78 -10.48 3.42 -24.63
CA PRO A 78 -9.34 2.73 -24.07
C PRO A 78 -9.23 1.31 -24.65
N ILE A 79 -8.02 0.95 -25.08
CA ILE A 79 -7.63 -0.43 -25.42
C ILE A 79 -6.70 -0.91 -24.32
N ALA A 80 -7.20 -1.83 -23.48
CA ALA A 80 -6.39 -2.41 -22.42
C ALA A 80 -5.23 -3.22 -23.01
N GLN A 81 -4.01 -2.86 -22.62
CA GLN A 81 -2.80 -3.58 -22.95
C GLN A 81 -2.15 -4.11 -21.67
N GLY A 82 -1.44 -5.22 -21.77
CA GLY A 82 -0.73 -5.83 -20.66
C GLY A 82 -1.04 -7.32 -20.53
N ASP A 83 -0.41 -7.91 -19.54
CA ASP A 83 -0.63 -9.32 -19.18
C ASP A 83 -1.91 -9.39 -18.32
N THR A 84 -3.00 -9.85 -18.90
CA THR A 84 -4.29 -10.03 -18.22
C THR A 84 -4.36 -11.35 -17.44
N LEU A 85 -3.33 -12.17 -17.50
CA LEU A 85 -3.27 -13.41 -16.74
C LEU A 85 -3.12 -13.05 -15.24
N ILE A 86 -4.10 -13.42 -14.47
CA ILE A 86 -4.02 -13.35 -13.01
C ILE A 86 -2.93 -14.32 -12.58
N LYS A 87 -1.87 -13.79 -11.99
CA LYS A 87 -0.74 -14.60 -11.51
C LYS A 87 -0.93 -14.90 -10.03
N ARG A 88 -0.33 -16.02 -9.63
CA ARG A 88 -0.33 -16.44 -8.24
C ARG A 88 0.42 -15.40 -7.38
N ASP A 89 -0.26 -14.86 -6.38
CA ASP A 89 0.30 -13.82 -5.53
C ASP A 89 -0.41 -13.79 -4.18
N VAL A 90 0.34 -13.68 -3.09
CA VAL A 90 -0.18 -13.36 -1.76
C VAL A 90 0.47 -12.06 -1.32
N SER A 91 -0.30 -11.13 -0.83
CA SER A 91 0.23 -9.82 -0.44
C SER A 91 -0.40 -9.30 0.85
N ILE A 92 0.31 -8.43 1.52
CA ILE A 92 -0.22 -7.65 2.63
C ILE A 92 -0.95 -6.43 2.05
N ALA A 93 -2.28 -6.56 1.89
CA ALA A 93 -3.10 -5.51 1.27
C ALA A 93 -3.29 -4.30 2.18
N LYS A 94 -3.39 -4.52 3.50
CA LYS A 94 -3.62 -3.45 4.48
C LYS A 94 -3.16 -3.88 5.86
N VAL A 95 -2.61 -2.93 6.61
CA VAL A 95 -2.29 -3.07 8.03
C VAL A 95 -2.95 -1.93 8.80
N LEU A 96 -3.79 -2.28 9.77
CA LEU A 96 -4.40 -1.34 10.71
C LEU A 96 -3.77 -1.51 12.08
N LYS A 97 -3.36 -0.43 12.68
CA LYS A 97 -2.71 -0.37 13.97
C LYS A 97 -2.98 0.94 14.68
N ASN A 98 -2.73 0.99 15.96
CA ASN A 98 -2.64 2.26 16.67
C ASN A 98 -1.24 2.85 16.44
N ASP A 99 -1.16 4.17 16.28
CA ASP A 99 0.13 4.87 16.16
C ASP A 99 0.82 4.99 17.52
N ILE A 100 0.04 4.98 18.61
CA ILE A 100 0.52 5.09 19.99
C ILE A 100 0.02 3.89 20.79
N ALA A 101 0.90 3.34 21.63
CA ALA A 101 0.57 2.33 22.65
C ALA A 101 1.18 2.74 24.00
N PHE A 102 0.66 2.20 25.09
CA PHE A 102 1.19 2.47 26.43
C PHE A 102 1.99 1.27 26.93
N LEU A 103 3.13 1.55 27.55
CA LEU A 103 4.01 0.53 28.12
C LEU A 103 3.24 -0.43 29.05
N GLY A 104 3.40 -1.70 28.85
CA GLY A 104 2.72 -2.76 29.60
C GLY A 104 1.30 -3.09 29.12
N ASN A 105 0.72 -2.29 28.22
CA ASN A 105 -0.60 -2.57 27.66
C ASN A 105 -0.50 -3.32 26.34
N THR A 106 -1.59 -3.99 25.96
CA THR A 106 -1.72 -4.57 24.63
C THR A 106 -2.37 -3.58 23.67
N PHE A 107 -1.95 -3.64 22.40
CA PHE A 107 -2.56 -2.87 21.31
C PHE A 107 -2.91 -3.78 20.13
N PRO A 108 -4.00 -3.47 19.41
CA PRO A 108 -4.45 -4.28 18.29
C PRO A 108 -3.60 -4.03 17.03
N LEU A 109 -3.37 -5.10 16.29
CA LEU A 109 -2.82 -5.10 14.94
C LEU A 109 -3.73 -5.95 14.06
N GLU A 110 -4.34 -5.37 13.03
CA GLU A 110 -5.14 -6.09 12.05
C GLU A 110 -4.42 -6.07 10.69
N ILE A 111 -4.14 -7.25 10.16
CA ILE A 111 -3.48 -7.46 8.87
C ILE A 111 -4.53 -8.01 7.91
N THR A 112 -4.71 -7.35 6.76
CA THR A 112 -5.53 -7.87 5.67
C THR A 112 -4.59 -8.43 4.60
N LEU A 113 -4.69 -9.71 4.35
CA LEU A 113 -4.00 -10.42 3.28
C LEU A 113 -4.90 -10.48 2.06
N SER A 114 -4.32 -10.37 0.88
CA SER A 114 -4.97 -10.61 -0.42
C SER A 114 -4.27 -11.79 -1.07
N ALA A 115 -5.03 -12.78 -1.50
CA ALA A 115 -4.53 -13.95 -2.19
C ALA A 115 -5.22 -14.09 -3.54
N GLN A 116 -4.44 -14.28 -4.60
CA GLN A 116 -4.91 -14.49 -5.97
C GLN A 116 -4.33 -15.77 -6.56
N GLN A 117 -5.19 -16.65 -7.12
CA GLN A 117 -4.82 -17.94 -7.71
C GLN A 117 -3.98 -18.83 -6.76
N CYS A 118 -4.27 -18.78 -5.45
CA CYS A 118 -3.50 -19.46 -4.40
C CYS A 118 -4.32 -20.49 -3.62
N LYS A 119 -5.46 -20.92 -4.12
CA LYS A 119 -6.30 -21.91 -3.46
C LYS A 119 -5.51 -23.16 -3.06
N GLY A 120 -5.64 -23.54 -1.79
CA GLY A 120 -4.96 -24.71 -1.22
C GLY A 120 -3.55 -24.46 -0.72
N GLU A 121 -2.99 -23.26 -0.92
CA GLU A 121 -1.67 -22.91 -0.41
C GLU A 121 -1.70 -22.69 1.11
N TYR A 122 -0.60 -23.13 1.77
CA TYR A 122 -0.31 -22.85 3.16
C TYR A 122 0.63 -21.67 3.24
N ILE A 123 0.22 -20.65 3.98
CA ILE A 123 1.02 -19.48 4.26
C ILE A 123 1.27 -19.36 5.75
N GLN A 124 2.39 -18.77 6.12
CA GLN A 124 2.74 -18.45 7.48
C GLN A 124 2.86 -16.94 7.62
N VAL A 125 2.13 -16.36 8.58
CA VAL A 125 2.22 -14.94 8.94
C VAL A 125 3.11 -14.83 10.15
N GLU A 126 4.18 -14.05 10.06
CA GLU A 126 5.14 -13.83 11.11
C GLU A 126 5.23 -12.35 11.46
N ILE A 127 5.44 -12.04 12.74
CA ILE A 127 5.74 -10.68 13.20
C ILE A 127 7.04 -10.70 13.98
N TRP A 128 7.91 -9.79 13.60
CA TRP A 128 9.24 -9.60 14.18
C TRP A 128 9.35 -8.23 14.83
N ASN A 129 9.95 -8.17 16.02
CA ASN A 129 10.32 -6.92 16.67
C ASN A 129 11.75 -7.05 17.17
N LYS A 130 12.62 -6.07 16.86
CA LYS A 130 14.05 -6.06 17.23
C LYS A 130 14.79 -7.38 16.89
N GLY A 131 14.46 -7.97 15.74
CA GLY A 131 15.07 -9.22 15.29
C GLY A 131 14.55 -10.48 15.98
N LYS A 132 13.59 -10.37 16.90
CA LYS A 132 12.92 -11.53 17.51
C LYS A 132 11.56 -11.74 16.88
N LYS A 133 11.26 -12.99 16.58
CA LYS A 133 9.92 -13.42 16.18
C LYS A 133 9.02 -13.40 17.41
N ILE A 134 7.97 -12.60 17.38
CA ILE A 134 7.02 -12.42 18.49
C ILE A 134 5.66 -13.04 18.23
N TYR A 135 5.38 -13.36 16.97
CA TYR A 135 4.13 -13.99 16.57
C TYR A 135 4.33 -14.86 15.33
N THR A 136 3.59 -15.96 15.26
CA THR A 136 3.50 -16.86 14.09
C THR A 136 2.12 -17.44 14.02
N GLU A 137 1.51 -17.43 12.85
CA GLU A 137 0.24 -18.07 12.56
C GLU A 137 0.25 -18.70 11.17
N ASN A 138 -0.24 -19.95 11.07
CA ASN A 138 -0.40 -20.63 9.79
C ASN A 138 -1.83 -20.47 9.29
N ARG A 139 -1.97 -20.23 8.00
CA ARG A 139 -3.24 -20.06 7.30
C ARG A 139 -3.29 -20.89 6.04
N ILE A 140 -4.50 -21.30 5.66
CA ILE A 140 -4.80 -21.93 4.38
C ILE A 140 -5.59 -20.94 3.54
N ILE A 141 -5.26 -20.82 2.28
CA ILE A 141 -6.04 -20.06 1.30
C ILE A 141 -7.13 -20.98 0.75
N ASN A 142 -8.40 -20.59 0.91
CA ASN A 142 -9.52 -21.46 0.59
C ASN A 142 -10.10 -21.22 -0.80
N SER A 143 -9.83 -20.07 -1.40
CA SER A 143 -10.31 -19.71 -2.75
C SER A 143 -9.24 -19.01 -3.58
N ASP A 144 -9.48 -18.93 -4.90
CA ASP A 144 -8.55 -18.31 -5.85
C ASP A 144 -8.53 -16.79 -5.80
N ASP A 145 -9.53 -16.18 -5.19
CA ASP A 145 -9.57 -14.75 -4.88
C ASP A 145 -10.12 -14.61 -3.46
N GLU A 146 -9.24 -14.30 -2.52
CA GLU A 146 -9.57 -14.30 -1.10
C GLU A 146 -8.89 -13.15 -0.36
N TYR A 147 -9.66 -12.54 0.55
CA TYR A 147 -9.13 -11.63 1.55
C TYR A 147 -9.26 -12.27 2.94
N GLN A 148 -8.15 -12.43 3.62
CA GLN A 148 -8.12 -12.93 4.99
C GLN A 148 -7.69 -11.83 5.95
N LYS A 149 -8.32 -11.81 7.14
CA LYS A 149 -7.95 -10.91 8.23
C LYS A 149 -7.29 -11.67 9.35
N VAL A 150 -6.14 -11.19 9.79
CA VAL A 150 -5.40 -11.67 10.95
C VAL A 150 -5.45 -10.57 12.01
N LYS A 151 -6.06 -10.86 13.17
CA LYS A 151 -6.19 -9.92 14.29
C LYS A 151 -5.33 -10.39 15.46
N ILE A 152 -4.47 -9.52 15.93
CA ILE A 152 -3.48 -9.83 16.97
C ILE A 152 -3.46 -8.72 17.98
N ASN A 153 -3.30 -9.07 19.27
CA ASN A 153 -3.00 -8.10 20.30
C ASN A 153 -1.53 -8.27 20.71
N LEU A 154 -0.74 -7.23 20.45
CA LEU A 154 0.68 -7.20 20.80
C LEU A 154 0.91 -6.46 22.10
N LEU A 155 1.79 -6.98 22.95
CA LEU A 155 2.18 -6.33 24.20
C LEU A 155 3.27 -5.28 23.94
N ALA A 156 3.05 -4.05 24.38
CA ALA A 156 4.02 -2.97 24.34
C ALA A 156 5.06 -3.13 25.47
N LYS A 157 6.24 -3.70 25.14
CA LYS A 157 7.26 -4.05 26.14
C LYS A 157 8.32 -2.99 26.37
N ASP A 158 8.62 -2.18 25.36
CA ASP A 158 9.72 -1.23 25.37
C ASP A 158 9.25 0.14 24.96
N VAL A 159 9.70 1.19 25.64
CA VAL A 159 9.38 2.59 25.36
C VAL A 159 10.08 3.08 24.08
N GLY A 160 9.47 4.06 23.42
CA GLY A 160 9.96 4.72 22.21
C GLY A 160 9.38 4.12 20.94
N LEU A 161 9.94 4.54 19.81
CA LEU A 161 9.47 4.09 18.49
C LEU A 161 9.85 2.62 18.26
N GLN A 162 8.84 1.78 18.18
CA GLN A 162 8.99 0.34 17.92
C GLN A 162 8.65 0.04 16.47
N ASN A 163 9.39 -0.84 15.83
CA ASN A 163 9.11 -1.35 14.51
C ASN A 163 8.67 -2.82 14.59
N TYR A 164 7.57 -3.12 13.93
CA TYR A 164 7.04 -4.48 13.82
C TYR A 164 7.08 -4.88 12.35
N LYS A 165 8.02 -5.74 11.99
CA LYS A 165 8.10 -6.29 10.64
C LYS A 165 7.14 -7.45 10.52
N ILE A 166 6.19 -7.34 9.61
CA ILE A 166 5.21 -8.35 9.27
C ILE A 166 5.68 -9.03 8.00
N GLU A 167 5.73 -10.34 7.99
CA GLU A 167 6.14 -11.14 6.85
C GLU A 167 5.14 -12.26 6.60
N VAL A 168 4.85 -12.49 5.34
CA VAL A 168 4.10 -13.66 4.87
C VAL A 168 5.06 -14.56 4.11
N SER A 169 5.08 -15.85 4.43
CA SER A 169 5.97 -16.80 3.77
C SER A 169 5.68 -16.86 2.26
N PRO A 170 6.71 -16.71 1.41
CA PRO A 170 6.55 -16.88 -0.02
C PRO A 170 6.32 -18.35 -0.38
N PHE A 171 5.67 -18.60 -1.51
CA PHE A 171 5.49 -19.94 -2.08
C PHE A 171 6.08 -20.02 -3.49
N GLN A 172 6.16 -21.24 -4.05
CA GLN A 172 6.73 -21.44 -5.39
C GLN A 172 5.89 -20.75 -6.47
N ASN A 173 6.57 -20.09 -7.42
CA ASN A 173 5.97 -19.38 -8.54
C ASN A 173 5.10 -18.16 -8.16
N GLU A 174 5.35 -17.57 -7.02
CA GLU A 174 4.75 -16.31 -6.64
C GLU A 174 5.26 -15.17 -7.54
N LYS A 175 4.35 -14.31 -7.98
CA LYS A 175 4.67 -13.20 -8.89
C LYS A 175 5.60 -12.17 -8.26
N ASN A 176 5.36 -11.83 -7.00
CA ASN A 176 6.05 -10.75 -6.33
C ASN A 176 6.16 -11.01 -4.82
N SER A 177 7.32 -11.37 -4.34
CA SER A 177 7.56 -11.59 -2.91
C SER A 177 7.84 -10.30 -2.12
N ARG A 178 7.96 -9.14 -2.77
CA ARG A 178 8.22 -7.86 -2.08
C ARG A 178 7.00 -7.33 -1.35
N ASN A 179 5.79 -7.63 -1.83
CA ASN A 179 4.52 -7.24 -1.23
C ASN A 179 4.09 -8.15 -0.06
N ASN A 180 4.91 -9.17 0.26
CA ASN A 180 4.74 -10.07 1.41
C ASN A 180 5.32 -9.50 2.70
N SER A 181 5.94 -8.34 2.67
CA SER A 181 6.56 -7.71 3.83
C SER A 181 6.05 -6.29 4.05
N TYR A 182 5.77 -5.96 5.31
CA TYR A 182 5.36 -4.62 5.73
C TYR A 182 5.98 -4.29 7.08
N THR A 183 6.41 -3.04 7.28
CA THR A 183 6.91 -2.58 8.58
C THR A 183 5.94 -1.57 9.18
N ALA A 184 5.37 -1.92 10.32
CA ALA A 184 4.51 -1.06 11.12
C ALA A 184 5.35 -0.36 12.19
N TYR A 185 5.12 0.94 12.39
CA TYR A 185 5.75 1.74 13.44
C TYR A 185 4.70 2.11 14.47
N VAL A 186 5.02 1.91 15.76
CA VAL A 186 4.16 2.24 16.89
C VAL A 186 5.03 2.95 17.93
N GLU A 187 4.60 4.11 18.40
CA GLU A 187 5.27 4.82 19.49
C GLU A 187 4.73 4.31 20.83
N VAL A 188 5.62 3.77 21.65
CA VAL A 188 5.26 3.27 22.98
C VAL A 188 5.64 4.32 24.02
N ILE A 189 4.63 4.80 24.74
CA ILE A 189 4.77 5.87 25.74
C ILE A 189 4.67 5.25 27.14
N ASP A 190 5.56 5.65 28.03
CA ASP A 190 5.43 5.37 29.45
C ASP A 190 4.52 6.42 30.07
N SER A 191 3.29 6.02 30.37
CA SER A 191 2.28 6.90 30.97
C SER A 191 2.31 6.95 32.50
N ARG A 192 3.30 6.29 33.13
CA ARG A 192 3.42 6.29 34.59
C ARG A 192 3.82 7.66 35.08
N TYR A 193 3.04 8.16 36.04
CA TYR A 193 3.36 9.41 36.72
C TYR A 193 4.55 9.20 37.66
N LYS A 194 5.49 10.16 37.64
CA LYS A 194 6.58 10.20 38.62
C LYS A 194 6.14 11.10 39.75
N ILE A 195 6.06 10.56 40.95
CA ILE A 195 5.76 11.32 42.17
C ILE A 195 7.06 11.57 42.90
N LEU A 196 7.41 12.84 43.09
CA LEU A 196 8.52 13.26 43.92
C LEU A 196 8.03 13.58 45.32
N VAL A 197 8.50 12.83 46.29
CA VAL A 197 8.22 13.08 47.70
C VAL A 197 9.45 13.73 48.32
N LEU A 198 9.29 14.98 48.81
CA LEU A 198 10.32 15.71 49.53
C LEU A 198 10.03 15.67 51.03
N ASN A 199 11.03 15.26 51.82
CA ASN A 199 10.90 15.20 53.28
C ASN A 199 12.17 15.65 53.97
N GLU A 200 12.04 16.33 55.06
CA GLU A 200 13.18 16.84 55.87
C GLU A 200 13.78 15.73 56.75
N LYS A 201 12.99 14.78 57.20
CA LYS A 201 13.44 13.63 58.05
C LYS A 201 12.67 12.34 57.69
N ASN A 202 13.30 11.20 57.91
CA ASN A 202 12.65 9.90 57.75
C ASN A 202 11.43 9.78 58.67
N HIS A 203 10.22 9.73 58.10
CA HIS A 203 8.97 9.57 58.81
C HIS A 203 8.30 8.23 58.46
N PRO A 204 7.76 7.46 59.43
CA PRO A 204 7.12 6.17 59.18
C PRO A 204 6.01 6.23 58.14
N ASP A 205 5.28 7.35 58.07
CA ASP A 205 4.18 7.54 57.14
C ASP A 205 4.63 7.55 55.67
N LEU A 206 5.89 7.86 55.39
CA LEU A 206 6.43 7.82 54.01
C LEU A 206 6.40 6.41 53.43
N VAL A 207 6.61 5.42 54.25
CA VAL A 207 6.56 4.01 53.83
C VAL A 207 5.11 3.62 53.48
N ALA A 208 4.15 4.12 54.29
CA ALA A 208 2.73 3.89 54.05
C ALA A 208 2.26 4.58 52.77
N TYR A 209 2.67 5.85 52.54
CA TYR A 209 2.36 6.59 51.30
C TYR A 209 2.98 5.90 50.07
N LYS A 210 4.25 5.50 50.13
CA LYS A 210 4.92 4.78 49.05
C LYS A 210 4.17 3.51 48.68
N SER A 211 3.80 2.71 49.68
CA SER A 211 3.05 1.46 49.48
C SER A 211 1.62 1.70 48.92
N ALA A 212 1.00 2.85 49.22
CA ALA A 212 -0.31 3.18 48.68
C ALA A 212 -0.27 3.66 47.23
N VAL A 213 0.82 4.28 46.80
CA VAL A 213 1.01 4.84 45.45
C VAL A 213 1.58 3.82 44.49
N GLU A 214 2.34 2.81 44.95
CA GLU A 214 2.91 1.74 44.13
C GLU A 214 1.96 0.59 43.82
N LYS A 215 0.70 0.63 44.32
CA LYS A 215 -0.37 -0.31 43.98
C LYS A 215 -1.17 0.14 42.76
#